data_7b47885b390ca68047d7e3edf115172f
#
_entry.id   7b47885b390ca68047d7e3edf115172f
#
_cell.length_a   1.000
_cell.length_b   1.000
_cell.length_c   1.000
_cell.angle_alpha   90.00
_cell.angle_beta   90.00
_cell.angle_gamma   90.00
#
_symmetry.space_group_name_H-M   'P 1'
#
loop_
_entity.id
_entity.type
_entity.pdbx_description
1 polymer ?
#
loop_
_entity_poly.entity_id
_entity_poly.type
_entity_poly.pdbx_seq_one_letter_code
_entity_poly.pdbx_strand_id
1 'polypeptide(L)'
;MEKPNNSIGILDSGVGGLSVLLEIRKKLAHIPLHYIGDSAWCPYGNKPAEQIQARVFAITEKLIEMGARTIVVACNSATIHAVEALRARYPITFIGMEPAVKPASQITQSGTVGVLATEASIAGEKFHTLLNTHIHPRGLKVITQPCPDFVTLVEDGVLTGAEVDDAVHRYALPMVKAGADTLVLGCTHYPFLRKSIQKIVGADVQLIDT
;
A
#
# COMPACT_ATOMS: atom_id res chain seq x y z
N MET A 1 -14.95 31.32 -10.53
CA MET A 1 -13.83 30.97 -9.66
C MET A 1 -12.91 30.07 -10.48
N GLU A 2 -11.71 30.54 -10.80
CA GLU A 2 -10.69 29.69 -11.42
C GLU A 2 -10.42 28.51 -10.51
N LYS A 3 -10.50 27.28 -11.04
CA LYS A 3 -10.11 26.08 -10.32
C LYS A 3 -8.62 26.23 -9.95
N PRO A 4 -8.22 25.98 -8.69
CA PRO A 4 -6.81 26.07 -8.33
C PRO A 4 -6.01 25.13 -9.22
N ASN A 5 -5.13 25.68 -10.03
CA ASN A 5 -4.46 24.99 -11.14
C ASN A 5 -3.32 24.06 -10.68
N ASN A 6 -3.21 23.73 -9.39
CA ASN A 6 -2.09 22.97 -8.81
C ASN A 6 -2.50 22.15 -7.58
N SER A 7 -3.58 21.40 -7.66
CA SER A 7 -3.95 20.47 -6.59
C SER A 7 -3.30 19.10 -6.79
N ILE A 8 -3.12 18.36 -5.69
CA ILE A 8 -2.74 16.96 -5.71
C ILE A 8 -3.99 16.11 -5.53
N GLY A 9 -4.22 15.21 -6.48
CA GLY A 9 -5.21 14.14 -6.35
C GLY A 9 -4.61 12.94 -5.64
N ILE A 10 -5.36 12.30 -4.78
CA ILE A 10 -4.96 11.06 -4.11
C ILE A 10 -6.09 10.07 -4.33
N LEU A 11 -5.77 8.91 -4.88
CA LEU A 11 -6.74 7.83 -5.06
C LEU A 11 -6.32 6.58 -4.28
N ASP A 12 -7.30 5.93 -3.70
CA ASP A 12 -7.14 4.64 -3.02
C ASP A 12 -8.39 3.76 -3.23
N SER A 13 -8.28 2.48 -2.94
CA SER A 13 -9.43 1.57 -2.96
C SER A 13 -10.44 1.83 -1.85
N GLY A 14 -10.02 2.45 -0.74
CA GLY A 14 -10.87 2.69 0.42
C GLY A 14 -10.33 3.77 1.34
N VAL A 15 -10.35 3.53 2.66
CA VAL A 15 -9.83 4.47 3.67
C VAL A 15 -8.32 4.37 3.88
N GLY A 16 -7.67 3.30 3.39
CA GLY A 16 -6.25 3.04 3.60
C GLY A 16 -5.35 4.20 3.17
N GLY A 17 -5.64 4.81 2.03
CA GLY A 17 -4.88 5.95 1.50
C GLY A 17 -4.92 7.22 2.35
N LEU A 18 -5.75 7.29 3.39
CA LEU A 18 -5.69 8.38 4.38
C LEU A 18 -4.36 8.39 5.12
N SER A 19 -3.68 7.26 5.28
CA SER A 19 -2.33 7.19 5.82
C SER A 19 -1.36 8.03 4.99
N VAL A 20 -1.43 7.90 3.66
CA VAL A 20 -0.61 8.66 2.70
C VAL A 20 -1.02 10.12 2.66
N LEU A 21 -2.33 10.40 2.63
CA LEU A 21 -2.86 11.78 2.65
C LEU A 21 -2.33 12.56 3.84
N LEU A 22 -2.33 11.96 5.04
CA LEU A 22 -1.87 12.62 6.26
C LEU A 22 -0.39 13.01 6.18
N GLU A 23 0.46 12.15 5.61
CA GLU A 23 1.89 12.46 5.44
C GLU A 23 2.12 13.55 4.39
N ILE A 24 1.37 13.55 3.28
CA ILE A 24 1.40 14.63 2.29
C ILE A 24 0.96 15.95 2.93
N ARG A 25 -0.13 15.96 3.71
CA ARG A 25 -0.64 17.14 4.40
C ARG A 25 0.36 17.75 5.37
N LYS A 26 1.11 16.92 6.12
CA LYS A 26 2.16 17.39 7.03
C LYS A 26 3.29 18.12 6.30
N LYS A 27 3.66 17.64 5.11
CA LYS A 27 4.76 18.18 4.32
C LYS A 27 4.35 19.33 3.40
N LEU A 28 3.12 19.31 2.90
CA LEU A 28 2.60 20.23 1.90
C LEU A 28 1.28 20.86 2.38
N ALA A 29 1.36 21.57 3.53
CA ALA A 29 0.20 22.11 4.23
C ALA A 29 -0.66 23.08 3.37
N HIS A 30 -0.04 23.80 2.43
CA HIS A 30 -0.71 24.83 1.63
C HIS A 30 -1.23 24.33 0.28
N ILE A 31 -0.90 23.10 -0.13
CA ILE A 31 -1.35 22.56 -1.41
C ILE A 31 -2.78 22.00 -1.25
N PRO A 32 -3.73 22.36 -2.11
CA PRO A 32 -5.04 21.74 -2.11
C PRO A 32 -4.94 20.24 -2.41
N LEU A 33 -5.60 19.41 -1.60
CA LEU A 33 -5.64 17.96 -1.76
C LEU A 33 -7.07 17.52 -2.06
N HIS A 34 -7.21 16.63 -3.05
CA HIS A 34 -8.45 15.92 -3.33
C HIS A 34 -8.21 14.43 -3.08
N TYR A 35 -9.04 13.82 -2.24
CA TYR A 35 -8.98 12.39 -1.95
C TYR A 35 -10.22 11.70 -2.49
N ILE A 36 -10.02 10.59 -3.20
CA ILE A 36 -11.12 9.70 -3.59
C ILE A 36 -10.76 8.27 -3.15
N GLY A 37 -11.51 7.76 -2.19
CA GLY A 37 -11.51 6.34 -1.82
C GLY A 37 -12.67 5.63 -2.50
N ASP A 38 -12.37 4.53 -3.21
CA ASP A 38 -13.37 3.73 -3.95
C ASP A 38 -14.03 2.67 -3.04
N SER A 39 -14.52 3.09 -1.87
CA SER A 39 -14.99 2.21 -0.80
C SER A 39 -16.08 1.23 -1.24
N ALA A 40 -16.92 1.62 -2.20
CA ALA A 40 -17.95 0.72 -2.76
C ALA A 40 -17.35 -0.48 -3.53
N TRP A 41 -16.09 -0.39 -3.93
CA TRP A 41 -15.35 -1.43 -4.65
C TRP A 41 -14.16 -2.00 -3.85
N CYS A 42 -13.98 -1.54 -2.62
CA CYS A 42 -12.97 -2.08 -1.70
C CYS A 42 -13.35 -3.54 -1.29
N PRO A 43 -12.37 -4.43 -1.16
CA PRO A 43 -10.95 -4.30 -1.42
C PRO A 43 -10.57 -4.55 -2.90
N TYR A 44 -9.54 -3.88 -3.40
CA TYR A 44 -8.98 -4.17 -4.73
C TYR A 44 -8.13 -5.45 -4.77
N GLY A 45 -7.66 -5.88 -3.62
CA GLY A 45 -6.70 -6.96 -3.48
C GLY A 45 -7.17 -8.35 -3.95
N ASN A 46 -8.46 -8.54 -4.18
CA ASN A 46 -9.09 -9.77 -4.66
C ASN A 46 -9.77 -9.60 -6.03
N LYS A 47 -9.53 -8.49 -6.74
CA LYS A 47 -10.20 -8.17 -8.02
C LYS A 47 -9.27 -8.40 -9.20
N PRO A 48 -9.82 -8.76 -10.38
CA PRO A 48 -9.06 -8.84 -11.62
C PRO A 48 -8.41 -7.51 -12.00
N ALA A 49 -7.24 -7.57 -12.64
CA ALA A 49 -6.46 -6.41 -13.05
C ALA A 49 -7.27 -5.41 -13.91
N GLU A 50 -8.07 -5.92 -14.85
CA GLU A 50 -8.90 -5.13 -15.76
C GLU A 50 -9.95 -4.31 -14.99
N GLN A 51 -10.55 -4.89 -13.95
CA GLN A 51 -11.51 -4.19 -13.11
C GLN A 51 -10.83 -3.09 -12.30
N ILE A 52 -9.67 -3.39 -11.71
CA ILE A 52 -8.86 -2.39 -11.00
C ILE A 52 -8.51 -1.24 -11.94
N GLN A 53 -8.01 -1.53 -13.13
CA GLN A 53 -7.67 -0.52 -14.13
C GLN A 53 -8.86 0.36 -14.47
N ALA A 54 -10.01 -0.21 -14.81
CA ALA A 54 -11.21 0.54 -15.17
C ALA A 54 -11.63 1.52 -14.05
N ARG A 55 -11.61 1.08 -12.79
CA ARG A 55 -11.92 1.93 -11.64
C ARG A 55 -10.92 3.05 -11.46
N VAL A 56 -9.63 2.71 -11.51
CA VAL A 56 -8.54 3.68 -11.35
C VAL A 56 -8.57 4.75 -12.44
N PHE A 57 -8.88 4.39 -13.69
CA PHE A 57 -9.05 5.35 -14.78
C PHE A 57 -10.22 6.31 -14.51
N ALA A 58 -11.39 5.79 -14.13
CA ALA A 58 -12.57 6.61 -13.83
C ALA A 58 -12.31 7.61 -12.69
N ILE A 59 -11.64 7.16 -11.61
CA ILE A 59 -11.25 8.03 -10.49
C ILE A 59 -10.22 9.07 -10.92
N THR A 60 -9.25 8.68 -11.74
CA THR A 60 -8.23 9.58 -12.28
C THR A 60 -8.87 10.70 -13.09
N GLU A 61 -9.80 10.38 -13.99
CA GLU A 61 -10.53 11.39 -14.79
C GLU A 61 -11.27 12.37 -13.85
N LYS A 62 -11.92 11.85 -12.81
CA LYS A 62 -12.60 12.70 -11.83
C LYS A 62 -11.65 13.63 -11.07
N LEU A 63 -10.49 13.14 -10.66
CA LEU A 63 -9.48 13.98 -10.00
C LEU A 63 -8.93 15.07 -10.95
N ILE A 64 -8.71 14.74 -12.23
CA ILE A 64 -8.30 15.71 -13.25
C ILE A 64 -9.39 16.79 -13.46
N GLU A 65 -10.66 16.41 -13.52
CA GLU A 65 -11.79 17.35 -13.59
C GLU A 65 -11.84 18.28 -12.36
N MET A 66 -11.46 17.78 -11.19
CA MET A 66 -11.35 18.57 -9.94
C MET A 66 -10.13 19.51 -9.92
N GLY A 67 -9.26 19.45 -10.92
CA GLY A 67 -8.09 20.31 -11.08
C GLY A 67 -6.76 19.71 -10.64
N ALA A 68 -6.69 18.39 -10.35
CA ALA A 68 -5.44 17.75 -10.01
C ALA A 68 -4.46 17.75 -11.20
N ARG A 69 -3.20 18.07 -10.93
CA ARG A 69 -2.07 18.04 -11.90
C ARG A 69 -1.00 17.04 -11.50
N THR A 70 -1.05 16.56 -10.28
CA THR A 70 -0.27 15.43 -9.76
C THR A 70 -1.26 14.48 -9.10
N ILE A 71 -1.16 13.19 -9.40
CA ILE A 71 -1.99 12.17 -8.77
C ILE A 71 -1.11 11.14 -8.06
N VAL A 72 -1.39 10.95 -6.77
CA VAL A 72 -0.80 9.89 -5.96
C VAL A 72 -1.76 8.70 -6.00
N VAL A 73 -1.28 7.60 -6.59
CA VAL A 73 -1.96 6.30 -6.56
C VAL A 73 -1.53 5.62 -5.26
N ALA A 74 -2.26 5.88 -4.18
CA ALA A 74 -1.89 5.43 -2.83
C ALA A 74 -2.01 3.91 -2.69
N CYS A 75 -3.05 3.31 -3.27
CA CYS A 75 -3.28 1.87 -3.25
C CYS A 75 -2.16 1.09 -3.95
N ASN A 76 -1.51 0.17 -3.24
CA ASN A 76 -0.46 -0.68 -3.81
C ASN A 76 -0.98 -1.56 -4.95
N SER A 77 -2.17 -2.17 -4.79
CA SER A 77 -2.79 -2.97 -5.86
C SER A 77 -3.10 -2.13 -7.11
N ALA A 78 -3.62 -0.91 -6.93
CA ALA A 78 -3.87 0.02 -8.03
C ALA A 78 -2.56 0.44 -8.72
N THR A 79 -1.51 0.72 -7.95
CA THR A 79 -0.19 1.06 -8.50
C THR A 79 0.35 -0.05 -9.39
N ILE A 80 0.32 -1.29 -8.89
CA ILE A 80 0.88 -2.44 -9.62
C ILE A 80 0.16 -2.65 -10.96
N HIS A 81 -1.17 -2.51 -10.98
CA HIS A 81 -1.97 -2.85 -12.15
C HIS A 81 -2.26 -1.68 -13.10
N ALA A 82 -2.18 -0.41 -12.66
CA ALA A 82 -2.67 0.71 -13.45
C ALA A 82 -1.68 1.85 -13.67
N VAL A 83 -0.66 2.04 -12.84
CA VAL A 83 0.14 3.27 -12.88
C VAL A 83 0.87 3.49 -14.21
N GLU A 84 1.38 2.45 -14.84
CA GLU A 84 2.07 2.58 -16.14
C GLU A 84 1.09 2.95 -17.26
N ALA A 85 -0.10 2.35 -17.26
CA ALA A 85 -1.14 2.71 -18.23
C ALA A 85 -1.65 4.15 -18.03
N LEU A 86 -1.72 4.64 -16.78
CA LEU A 86 -2.04 6.04 -16.49
C LEU A 86 -0.96 6.99 -17.04
N ARG A 87 0.33 6.66 -16.81
CA ARG A 87 1.47 7.44 -17.32
C ARG A 87 1.50 7.52 -18.85
N ALA A 88 1.11 6.44 -19.50
CA ALA A 88 1.03 6.39 -20.96
C ALA A 88 -0.14 7.22 -21.53
N ARG A 89 -1.25 7.34 -20.77
CA ARG A 89 -2.48 7.99 -21.28
C ARG A 89 -2.58 9.48 -20.95
N TYR A 90 -2.10 9.92 -19.79
CA TYR A 90 -2.33 11.28 -19.32
C TYR A 90 -1.02 12.07 -19.18
N PRO A 91 -0.95 13.32 -19.69
CA PRO A 91 0.25 14.16 -19.63
C PRO A 91 0.37 14.89 -18.26
N ILE A 92 0.19 14.16 -17.16
CA ILE A 92 0.34 14.67 -15.79
C ILE A 92 1.23 13.73 -14.97
N THR A 93 1.68 14.19 -13.81
CA THR A 93 2.56 13.38 -12.94
C THR A 93 1.76 12.35 -12.14
N PHE A 94 2.20 11.10 -12.19
CA PHE A 94 1.69 10.01 -11.35
C PHE A 94 2.76 9.48 -10.41
N ILE A 95 2.43 9.44 -9.11
CA ILE A 95 3.26 8.86 -8.05
C ILE A 95 2.54 7.59 -7.58
N GLY A 96 3.16 6.44 -7.84
CA GLY A 96 2.65 5.15 -7.37
C GLY A 96 3.32 4.75 -6.06
N MET A 97 2.61 3.96 -5.26
CA MET A 97 3.11 3.39 -4.00
C MET A 97 3.44 1.91 -4.21
N GLU A 98 4.67 1.53 -3.94
CA GLU A 98 5.13 0.14 -4.04
C GLU A 98 5.48 -0.41 -2.65
N PRO A 99 5.35 -1.73 -2.39
CA PRO A 99 5.79 -2.30 -1.12
C PRO A 99 7.25 -1.95 -0.83
N ALA A 100 7.56 -1.58 0.41
CA ALA A 100 8.87 -1.08 0.84
C ALA A 100 9.97 -2.16 0.86
N VAL A 101 10.05 -3.00 -0.19
CA VAL A 101 11.01 -4.11 -0.32
C VAL A 101 12.44 -3.61 -0.36
N LYS A 102 12.70 -2.52 -1.09
CA LYS A 102 14.03 -1.92 -1.19
C LYS A 102 14.59 -1.48 0.16
N PRO A 103 13.94 -0.62 0.95
CA PRO A 103 14.45 -0.26 2.27
C PRO A 103 14.51 -1.46 3.22
N ALA A 104 13.55 -2.39 3.17
CA ALA A 104 13.58 -3.61 3.98
C ALA A 104 14.83 -4.45 3.69
N SER A 105 15.22 -4.60 2.43
CA SER A 105 16.42 -5.34 2.04
C SER A 105 17.72 -4.71 2.56
N GLN A 106 17.70 -3.44 2.94
CA GLN A 106 18.88 -2.72 3.41
C GLN A 106 19.07 -2.82 4.92
N ILE A 107 17.97 -3.03 5.67
CA ILE A 107 17.99 -2.97 7.15
C ILE A 107 17.89 -4.34 7.81
N THR A 108 17.40 -5.38 7.12
CA THR A 108 17.34 -6.73 7.68
C THR A 108 18.71 -7.19 8.14
N GLN A 109 18.78 -7.74 9.33
CA GLN A 109 20.00 -8.33 9.92
C GLN A 109 19.98 -9.85 9.82
N SER A 110 18.80 -10.47 9.88
CA SER A 110 18.63 -11.92 9.74
C SER A 110 18.78 -12.40 8.29
N GLY A 111 18.72 -11.48 7.32
CA GLY A 111 18.66 -11.82 5.90
C GLY A 111 17.28 -12.31 5.44
N THR A 112 16.26 -12.25 6.31
CA THR A 112 14.89 -12.69 6.00
C THR A 112 13.91 -11.53 6.16
N VAL A 113 13.21 -11.20 5.06
CA VAL A 113 12.19 -10.14 5.01
C VAL A 113 10.81 -10.77 4.87
N GLY A 114 9.88 -10.38 5.73
CA GLY A 114 8.46 -10.71 5.57
C GLY A 114 7.74 -9.60 4.81
N VAL A 115 6.86 -9.95 3.88
CA VAL A 115 6.01 -8.98 3.15
C VAL A 115 4.55 -9.34 3.35
N LEU A 116 3.86 -8.54 4.16
CA LEU A 116 2.41 -8.58 4.32
C LEU A 116 1.81 -7.71 3.21
N ALA A 117 0.99 -8.27 2.33
CA ALA A 117 0.42 -7.54 1.20
C ALA A 117 -0.94 -8.13 0.77
N THR A 118 -1.55 -7.57 -0.25
CA THR A 118 -2.74 -8.17 -0.86
C THR A 118 -2.33 -9.26 -1.85
N GLU A 119 -3.24 -10.20 -2.14
CA GLU A 119 -3.00 -11.24 -3.13
C GLU A 119 -2.66 -10.65 -4.51
N ALA A 120 -3.45 -9.66 -4.97
CA ALA A 120 -3.19 -8.96 -6.23
C ALA A 120 -1.81 -8.29 -6.27
N SER A 121 -1.34 -7.74 -5.14
CA SER A 121 0.00 -7.13 -5.07
C SER A 121 1.11 -8.17 -5.18
N ILE A 122 0.96 -9.30 -4.50
CA ILE A 122 1.97 -10.39 -4.50
C ILE A 122 2.04 -11.07 -5.88
N ALA A 123 0.89 -11.28 -6.54
CA ALA A 123 0.82 -11.88 -7.87
C ALA A 123 1.29 -10.94 -8.99
N GLY A 124 1.40 -9.64 -8.73
CA GLY A 124 1.72 -8.64 -9.75
C GLY A 124 3.18 -8.70 -10.22
N GLU A 125 3.41 -8.58 -11.53
CA GLU A 125 4.74 -8.62 -12.16
C GLU A 125 5.71 -7.56 -11.58
N LYS A 126 5.18 -6.40 -11.23
CA LYS A 126 5.95 -5.31 -10.62
C LYS A 126 6.54 -5.71 -9.25
N PHE A 127 5.80 -6.49 -8.46
CA PHE A 127 6.31 -7.02 -7.19
C PHE A 127 7.44 -8.00 -7.41
N HIS A 128 7.32 -8.90 -8.39
CA HIS A 128 8.41 -9.82 -8.76
C HIS A 128 9.65 -9.06 -9.24
N THR A 129 9.47 -7.97 -9.99
CA THR A 129 10.57 -7.09 -10.39
C THR A 129 11.30 -6.48 -9.20
N LEU A 130 10.57 -6.03 -8.16
CA LEU A 130 11.16 -5.54 -6.91
C LEU A 130 12.00 -6.62 -6.21
N LEU A 131 11.50 -7.85 -6.14
CA LEU A 131 12.24 -8.97 -5.54
C LEU A 131 13.51 -9.28 -6.33
N ASN A 132 13.42 -9.37 -7.65
CA ASN A 132 14.55 -9.62 -8.55
C ASN A 132 15.62 -8.53 -8.46
N THR A 133 15.22 -7.29 -8.21
CA THR A 133 16.14 -6.15 -8.14
C THR A 133 16.79 -5.99 -6.76
N HIS A 134 16.07 -6.25 -5.68
CA HIS A 134 16.51 -5.85 -4.34
C HIS A 134 16.74 -7.01 -3.36
N ILE A 135 16.13 -8.17 -3.57
CA ILE A 135 16.22 -9.33 -2.67
C ILE A 135 17.19 -10.37 -3.20
N HIS A 136 16.91 -10.89 -4.38
CA HIS A 136 17.66 -12.01 -4.94
C HIS A 136 19.15 -11.72 -5.16
N PRO A 137 19.56 -10.55 -5.68
CA PRO A 137 21.00 -10.26 -5.87
C PRO A 137 21.77 -10.13 -4.56
N ARG A 138 21.07 -9.93 -3.44
CA ARG A 138 21.68 -9.85 -2.10
C ARG A 138 21.67 -11.18 -1.35
N GLY A 139 21.15 -12.25 -1.95
CA GLY A 139 21.01 -13.56 -1.30
C GLY A 139 20.01 -13.58 -0.14
N LEU A 140 19.11 -12.59 -0.07
CA LEU A 140 18.11 -12.48 1.00
C LEU A 140 16.93 -13.42 0.75
N LYS A 141 16.31 -13.86 1.84
CA LYS A 141 15.08 -14.64 1.83
C LYS A 141 13.88 -13.70 1.95
N VAL A 142 12.82 -13.92 1.18
CA VAL A 142 11.55 -13.26 1.32
C VAL A 142 10.45 -14.27 1.66
N ILE A 143 9.58 -13.90 2.59
CA ILE A 143 8.36 -14.63 2.92
C ILE A 143 7.20 -13.69 2.62
N THR A 144 6.27 -14.09 1.76
CA THR A 144 5.09 -13.30 1.42
C THR A 144 3.85 -13.88 2.07
N GLN A 145 2.96 -13.03 2.55
CA GLN A 145 1.72 -13.42 3.19
C GLN A 145 0.56 -12.52 2.74
N PRO A 146 -0.44 -13.05 2.03
CA PRO A 146 -1.69 -12.35 1.79
C PRO A 146 -2.47 -12.15 3.10
N CYS A 147 -2.95 -10.91 3.34
CA CYS A 147 -3.65 -10.56 4.58
C CYS A 147 -5.01 -9.88 4.28
N PRO A 148 -5.99 -10.61 3.73
CA PRO A 148 -7.28 -10.03 3.35
C PRO A 148 -8.04 -9.42 4.53
N ASP A 149 -8.03 -10.07 5.70
CA ASP A 149 -8.75 -9.61 6.88
C ASP A 149 -8.27 -8.23 7.37
N PHE A 150 -6.98 -7.90 7.18
CA PHE A 150 -6.44 -6.60 7.59
C PHE A 150 -7.14 -5.43 6.89
N VAL A 151 -7.50 -5.59 5.61
CA VAL A 151 -8.23 -4.56 4.86
C VAL A 151 -9.63 -4.40 5.43
N THR A 152 -10.35 -5.50 5.60
CA THR A 152 -11.74 -5.51 6.13
C THR A 152 -11.78 -4.89 7.52
N LEU A 153 -10.91 -5.31 8.44
CA LEU A 153 -10.83 -4.76 9.79
C LEU A 153 -10.65 -3.23 9.78
N VAL A 154 -9.77 -2.72 8.93
CA VAL A 154 -9.51 -1.28 8.85
C VAL A 154 -10.69 -0.52 8.23
N GLU A 155 -11.33 -1.06 7.17
CA GLU A 155 -12.53 -0.46 6.58
C GLU A 155 -13.70 -0.42 7.58
N ASP A 156 -13.82 -1.45 8.43
CA ASP A 156 -14.84 -1.53 9.49
C ASP A 156 -14.47 -0.70 10.75
N GLY A 157 -13.30 -0.06 10.75
CA GLY A 157 -12.82 0.74 11.89
C GLY A 157 -12.33 -0.09 13.09
N VAL A 158 -12.14 -1.39 12.92
CA VAL A 158 -11.62 -2.30 13.96
C VAL A 158 -10.10 -2.30 13.92
N LEU A 159 -9.47 -1.44 14.73
CA LEU A 159 -8.03 -1.22 14.70
C LEU A 159 -7.28 -1.91 15.84
N THR A 160 -8.00 -2.42 16.85
CA THR A 160 -7.47 -3.09 18.05
C THR A 160 -8.46 -4.14 18.54
N GLY A 161 -8.01 -5.00 19.44
CA GLY A 161 -8.86 -6.02 20.09
C GLY A 161 -8.61 -7.42 19.55
N ALA A 162 -9.39 -8.39 20.04
CA ALA A 162 -9.16 -9.81 19.79
C ALA A 162 -9.14 -10.18 18.31
N GLU A 163 -10.04 -9.62 17.50
CA GLU A 163 -10.11 -9.91 16.08
C GLU A 163 -8.84 -9.48 15.33
N VAL A 164 -8.30 -8.30 15.68
CA VAL A 164 -7.02 -7.82 15.12
C VAL A 164 -5.87 -8.68 15.61
N ASP A 165 -5.83 -8.97 16.92
CA ASP A 165 -4.77 -9.80 17.51
C ASP A 165 -4.76 -11.21 16.86
N ASP A 166 -5.92 -11.82 16.64
CA ASP A 166 -6.05 -13.12 15.96
C ASP A 166 -5.57 -13.08 14.50
N ALA A 167 -5.92 -12.02 13.77
CA ALA A 167 -5.45 -11.84 12.41
C ALA A 167 -3.92 -11.65 12.36
N VAL A 168 -3.34 -10.89 13.30
CA VAL A 168 -1.88 -10.71 13.40
C VAL A 168 -1.19 -12.03 13.74
N HIS A 169 -1.72 -12.81 14.68
CA HIS A 169 -1.20 -14.15 15.00
C HIS A 169 -1.21 -15.07 13.78
N ARG A 170 -2.24 -14.99 12.96
CA ARG A 170 -2.39 -15.80 11.76
C ARG A 170 -1.41 -15.42 10.66
N TYR A 171 -1.19 -14.13 10.42
CA TYR A 171 -0.45 -13.65 9.27
C TYR A 171 1.00 -13.25 9.57
N ALA A 172 1.25 -12.46 10.61
CA ALA A 172 2.55 -11.88 10.86
C ALA A 172 3.47 -12.77 11.70
N LEU A 173 2.92 -13.39 12.77
CA LEU A 173 3.73 -14.17 13.70
C LEU A 173 4.43 -15.39 13.07
N PRO A 174 3.82 -16.14 12.12
CA PRO A 174 4.51 -17.24 11.45
C PRO A 174 5.75 -16.79 10.66
N MET A 175 5.75 -15.58 10.09
CA MET A 175 6.89 -15.04 9.36
C MET A 175 8.06 -14.75 10.29
N VAL A 176 7.79 -14.18 11.47
CA VAL A 176 8.80 -13.93 12.50
C VAL A 176 9.37 -15.25 13.03
N LYS A 177 8.52 -16.25 13.28
CA LYS A 177 8.95 -17.61 13.69
C LYS A 177 9.80 -18.28 12.60
N ALA A 178 9.62 -17.93 11.34
CA ALA A 178 10.44 -18.41 10.22
C ALA A 178 11.73 -17.59 10.00
N GLY A 179 12.04 -16.64 10.91
CA GLY A 179 13.29 -15.89 10.95
C GLY A 179 13.22 -14.48 10.35
N ALA A 180 12.04 -13.97 9.98
CA ALA A 180 11.93 -12.59 9.51
C ALA A 180 12.09 -11.62 10.69
N ASP A 181 13.05 -10.71 10.59
CA ASP A 181 13.30 -9.61 11.53
C ASP A 181 12.76 -8.27 11.03
N THR A 182 12.34 -8.23 9.78
CA THR A 182 11.81 -7.04 9.11
C THR A 182 10.52 -7.41 8.40
N LEU A 183 9.42 -6.73 8.73
CA LEU A 183 8.12 -6.91 8.08
C LEU A 183 7.73 -5.65 7.29
N VAL A 184 7.43 -5.85 6.01
CA VAL A 184 6.89 -4.82 5.12
C VAL A 184 5.38 -4.81 5.20
N LEU A 185 4.79 -3.66 5.53
CA LEU A 185 3.35 -3.41 5.48
C LEU A 185 3.00 -2.92 4.06
N GLY A 186 2.83 -3.85 3.13
CA GLY A 186 2.70 -3.62 1.69
C GLY A 186 1.27 -3.27 1.23
N CYS A 187 0.48 -2.62 2.08
CA CYS A 187 -0.86 -2.13 1.78
C CYS A 187 -1.14 -0.89 2.61
N THR A 188 -1.83 0.10 2.04
CA THR A 188 -2.19 1.38 2.69
C THR A 188 -3.01 1.22 3.97
N HIS A 189 -3.73 0.13 4.12
CA HIS A 189 -4.53 -0.19 5.31
C HIS A 189 -3.67 -0.66 6.48
N TYR A 190 -2.60 -1.38 6.24
CA TYR A 190 -1.85 -2.08 7.28
C TYR A 190 -1.15 -1.18 8.31
N PRO A 191 -0.70 0.05 7.96
CA PRO A 191 -0.17 0.99 8.95
C PRO A 191 -1.14 1.35 10.08
N PHE A 192 -2.46 1.29 9.85
CA PHE A 192 -3.46 1.49 10.91
C PHE A 192 -3.39 0.40 11.99
N LEU A 193 -2.93 -0.80 11.65
CA LEU A 193 -2.77 -1.94 12.56
C LEU A 193 -1.34 -2.05 13.15
N ARG A 194 -0.44 -1.10 12.83
CA ARG A 194 0.97 -1.13 13.21
C ARG A 194 1.18 -1.41 14.70
N LYS A 195 0.40 -0.76 15.57
CA LYS A 195 0.54 -0.93 17.04
C LYS A 195 0.20 -2.35 17.48
N SER A 196 -0.88 -2.93 16.95
CA SER A 196 -1.29 -4.31 17.24
C SER A 196 -0.29 -5.31 16.66
N ILE A 197 0.20 -5.08 15.44
CA ILE A 197 1.24 -5.91 14.83
C ILE A 197 2.50 -5.88 15.71
N GLN A 198 3.01 -4.69 16.04
CA GLN A 198 4.25 -4.55 16.83
C GLN A 198 4.15 -5.22 18.21
N LYS A 199 2.99 -5.07 18.89
CA LYS A 199 2.72 -5.69 20.19
C LYS A 199 2.90 -7.22 20.14
N ILE A 200 2.48 -7.86 19.04
CA ILE A 200 2.45 -9.33 18.93
C ILE A 200 3.78 -9.86 18.38
N VAL A 201 4.36 -9.21 17.40
CA VAL A 201 5.61 -9.68 16.78
C VAL A 201 6.85 -9.35 17.64
N GLY A 202 6.73 -8.44 18.61
CA GLY A 202 7.81 -8.02 19.49
C GLY A 202 8.56 -6.78 19.02
N ALA A 203 9.27 -6.12 19.93
CA ALA A 203 9.96 -4.86 19.68
C ALA A 203 11.20 -5.00 18.76
N ASP A 204 11.78 -6.19 18.69
CA ASP A 204 12.97 -6.47 17.89
C ASP A 204 12.67 -6.61 16.39
N VAL A 205 11.38 -6.79 16.03
CA VAL A 205 10.96 -6.86 14.63
C VAL A 205 10.73 -5.47 14.08
N GLN A 206 11.41 -5.14 12.99
CA GLN A 206 11.25 -3.86 12.33
C GLN A 206 10.03 -3.86 11.40
N LEU A 207 9.13 -2.88 11.59
CA LEU A 207 8.00 -2.69 10.68
C LEU A 207 8.28 -1.51 9.74
N ILE A 208 8.15 -1.74 8.45
CA ILE A 208 8.30 -0.71 7.40
C ILE A 208 7.01 -0.65 6.60
N ASP A 209 6.51 0.55 6.33
CA ASP A 209 5.44 0.81 5.38
C ASP A 209 5.94 1.56 4.13
N THR A 210 5.04 1.71 3.17
CA THR A 210 5.28 2.39 1.88
C THR A 210 5.19 3.90 1.98
#